data_df412a267fa858c69e9b1f78f8bd6dac
#
_entry.id   df412a267fa858c69e9b1f78f8bd6dac
#
_cell.length_a   1.000
_cell.length_b   1.000
_cell.length_c   1.000
_cell.angle_alpha   90.00
_cell.angle_beta   90.00
_cell.angle_gamma   90.00
#
_symmetry.space_group_name_H-M   'P 1'
#
loop_
_entity.id
_entity.type
_entity.pdbx_description
1 polymer ?
#
loop_
_entity_poly.entity_id
_entity_poly.type
_entity_poly.pdbx_seq_one_letter_code
_entity_poly.pdbx_strand_id
1 'polypeptide(L)'
;MGIRKLKLWVNKTVHGYDVPDCKKAQPLKIKPEAHILVLAPHADDETIGCGGFLLKYGAQCDVVLLTDGRYGNSAVEPEQMIEMRKKEFETVMACYAVRNVRMLNVEDGRLIDCFRDFATLDFKGYDYILMPHPMDFHKDHVAVSCLFKRLCKTRPFKGHIVYYEIWNTLAKPTHYVDISDVVTEKRRLINLYRSQIKNIDYASRILGLNHYRGLRHHVEYEEDFEVVKI
;
A
#
# COMPACT_ATOMS: atom_id res chain seq x y z
N MET A 1 28.86 16.14 -24.67
CA MET A 1 28.39 15.06 -23.76
C MET A 1 28.38 15.65 -22.33
N GLY A 2 27.25 15.67 -21.62
CA GLY A 2 27.19 16.29 -20.28
C GLY A 2 27.99 15.49 -19.23
N ILE A 3 28.49 16.19 -18.19
CA ILE A 3 29.33 15.61 -17.11
C ILE A 3 28.70 14.34 -16.50
N ARG A 4 27.37 14.26 -16.36
CA ARG A 4 26.66 13.08 -15.85
C ARG A 4 26.78 11.87 -16.78
N LYS A 5 26.65 12.07 -18.11
CA LYS A 5 26.84 10.99 -19.10
C LYS A 5 28.28 10.49 -19.13
N LEU A 6 29.24 11.39 -18.96
CA LEU A 6 30.65 11.04 -18.87
C LEU A 6 30.95 10.20 -17.63
N LYS A 7 30.44 10.56 -16.45
CA LYS A 7 30.59 9.78 -15.20
C LYS A 7 29.99 8.38 -15.32
N LEU A 8 28.80 8.25 -15.92
CA LEU A 8 28.15 6.96 -16.15
C LEU A 8 28.96 6.09 -17.12
N TRP A 9 29.49 6.69 -18.19
CA TRP A 9 30.35 5.99 -19.15
C TRP A 9 31.65 5.51 -18.48
N VAL A 10 32.32 6.36 -17.71
CA VAL A 10 33.56 6.01 -16.99
C VAL A 10 33.29 4.86 -16.02
N ASN A 11 32.23 4.90 -15.22
CA ASN A 11 31.90 3.83 -14.29
C ASN A 11 31.64 2.50 -15.00
N LYS A 12 30.88 2.51 -16.10
CA LYS A 12 30.64 1.29 -16.89
C LYS A 12 31.95 0.72 -17.49
N THR A 13 32.78 1.58 -18.04
CA THR A 13 33.99 1.18 -18.76
C THR A 13 35.12 0.77 -17.79
N VAL A 14 35.25 1.46 -16.64
CA VAL A 14 36.34 1.22 -15.69
C VAL A 14 35.96 0.18 -14.62
N HIS A 15 34.71 0.13 -14.19
CA HIS A 15 34.25 -0.74 -13.08
C HIS A 15 33.36 -1.91 -13.52
N GLY A 16 33.03 -2.02 -14.82
CA GLY A 16 32.30 -3.16 -15.37
C GLY A 16 30.82 -3.30 -14.94
N TYR A 17 30.24 -2.27 -14.32
CA TYR A 17 28.81 -2.29 -13.95
C TYR A 17 28.08 -1.01 -14.36
N ASP A 18 26.82 -1.18 -14.74
CA ASP A 18 25.91 -0.07 -15.00
C ASP A 18 25.51 0.58 -13.67
N VAL A 19 25.83 1.87 -13.50
CA VAL A 19 25.25 2.67 -12.42
C VAL A 19 23.78 2.96 -12.81
N PRO A 20 22.80 2.43 -12.09
CA PRO A 20 21.41 2.71 -12.39
C PRO A 20 21.16 4.21 -12.39
N ASP A 21 20.39 4.70 -13.36
CA ASP A 21 19.91 6.09 -13.32
C ASP A 21 18.87 6.23 -12.20
N CYS A 22 19.33 6.45 -10.99
CA CYS A 22 18.49 6.66 -9.81
C CYS A 22 17.83 8.03 -9.95
N LYS A 23 16.69 8.08 -10.64
CA LYS A 23 15.80 9.25 -10.53
C LYS A 23 15.36 9.35 -9.08
N LYS A 24 15.41 10.54 -8.50
CA LYS A 24 14.80 10.79 -7.18
C LYS A 24 13.29 10.58 -7.28
N ALA A 25 12.69 10.00 -6.25
CA ALA A 25 11.24 9.95 -6.14
C ALA A 25 10.67 11.39 -6.17
N GLN A 26 9.46 11.53 -6.70
CA GLN A 26 8.78 12.80 -6.84
C GLN A 26 7.56 12.85 -5.89
N PRO A 27 7.12 14.03 -5.44
CA PRO A 27 5.87 14.13 -4.70
C PRO A 27 4.71 13.51 -5.51
N LEU A 28 3.95 12.61 -4.90
CA LEU A 28 2.73 12.06 -5.48
C LEU A 28 1.63 13.10 -5.39
N LYS A 29 1.31 13.72 -6.53
CA LYS A 29 0.27 14.75 -6.64
C LYS A 29 -1.01 14.13 -7.16
N ILE A 30 -2.04 14.11 -6.33
CA ILE A 30 -3.38 13.63 -6.68
C ILE A 30 -4.22 14.85 -7.09
N LYS A 31 -4.92 14.73 -8.23
CA LYS A 31 -5.86 15.77 -8.67
C LYS A 31 -7.11 15.74 -7.80
N PRO A 32 -7.75 16.89 -7.53
CA PRO A 32 -8.95 16.95 -6.68
C PRO A 32 -10.11 16.06 -7.15
N GLU A 33 -10.25 15.89 -8.47
CA GLU A 33 -11.30 15.08 -9.10
C GLU A 33 -10.94 13.59 -9.25
N ALA A 34 -9.74 13.17 -8.86
CA ALA A 34 -9.29 11.81 -9.05
C ALA A 34 -10.08 10.81 -8.20
N HIS A 35 -10.38 9.67 -8.80
CA HIS A 35 -10.99 8.53 -8.12
C HIS A 35 -9.94 7.47 -7.82
N ILE A 36 -9.87 7.04 -6.57
CA ILE A 36 -8.82 6.18 -6.06
C ILE A 36 -9.43 4.93 -5.43
N LEU A 37 -8.88 3.77 -5.76
CA LEU A 37 -9.22 2.52 -5.12
C LEU A 37 -8.03 2.03 -4.29
N VAL A 38 -8.26 1.69 -3.04
CA VAL A 38 -7.25 1.06 -2.17
C VAL A 38 -7.66 -0.39 -1.95
N LEU A 39 -6.79 -1.32 -2.31
CA LEU A 39 -6.95 -2.75 -2.09
C LEU A 39 -6.12 -3.17 -0.88
N ALA A 40 -6.76 -3.50 0.23
CA ALA A 40 -6.14 -3.99 1.44
C ALA A 40 -6.35 -5.51 1.55
N PRO A 41 -5.30 -6.34 1.50
CA PRO A 41 -5.42 -7.76 1.75
C PRO A 41 -6.02 -8.07 3.12
N HIS A 42 -5.50 -7.44 4.17
CA HIS A 42 -5.95 -7.64 5.55
C HIS A 42 -6.30 -6.28 6.20
N ALA A 43 -7.10 -6.36 7.26
CA ALA A 43 -7.48 -5.21 8.06
C ALA A 43 -6.27 -4.71 8.88
N ASP A 44 -5.57 -3.73 8.43
CA ASP A 44 -4.41 -2.98 8.92
C ASP A 44 -3.45 -2.60 7.77
N ASP A 45 -3.43 -3.35 6.67
CA ASP A 45 -2.49 -3.13 5.55
C ASP A 45 -2.63 -1.72 4.93
N GLU A 46 -3.86 -1.23 4.78
CA GLU A 46 -4.14 0.11 4.25
C GLU A 46 -3.59 1.21 5.17
N THR A 47 -3.65 0.99 6.48
CA THR A 47 -3.16 1.95 7.47
C THR A 47 -1.64 1.88 7.61
N ILE A 48 -1.08 0.67 7.57
CA ILE A 48 0.37 0.45 7.59
C ILE A 48 1.00 1.05 6.32
N GLY A 49 0.51 0.66 5.15
CA GLY A 49 1.14 0.98 3.87
C GLY A 49 0.82 2.38 3.34
N CYS A 50 -0.40 2.88 3.55
CA CYS A 50 -0.83 4.16 3.00
C CYS A 50 -1.77 4.96 3.94
N GLY A 51 -1.62 4.83 5.26
CA GLY A 51 -2.46 5.53 6.23
C GLY A 51 -2.31 7.04 6.20
N GLY A 52 -1.10 7.56 5.99
CA GLY A 52 -0.88 8.99 5.81
C GLY A 52 -1.48 9.51 4.51
N PHE A 53 -1.38 8.73 3.43
CA PHE A 53 -2.07 9.01 2.17
C PHE A 53 -3.59 9.06 2.37
N LEU A 54 -4.18 8.09 3.06
CA LEU A 54 -5.61 8.05 3.35
C LEU A 54 -6.07 9.24 4.21
N LEU A 55 -5.27 9.69 5.17
CA LEU A 55 -5.57 10.89 5.96
C LEU A 55 -5.61 12.17 5.09
N LYS A 56 -4.83 12.23 4.02
CA LYS A 56 -4.78 13.39 3.11
C LYS A 56 -5.79 13.32 1.96
N TYR A 57 -6.07 12.12 1.44
CA TYR A 57 -6.84 11.92 0.21
C TYR A 57 -8.06 11.00 0.40
N GLY A 58 -8.43 10.66 1.63
CA GLY A 58 -9.52 9.71 1.93
C GLY A 58 -10.84 10.03 1.24
N ALA A 59 -11.23 11.31 1.16
CA ALA A 59 -12.45 11.75 0.48
C ALA A 59 -12.51 11.38 -1.02
N GLN A 60 -11.39 10.97 -1.62
CA GLN A 60 -11.30 10.52 -3.01
C GLN A 60 -11.16 8.99 -3.12
N CYS A 61 -11.05 8.30 -1.98
CA CYS A 61 -10.72 6.89 -1.91
C CYS A 61 -11.93 6.01 -1.63
N ASP A 62 -12.04 4.93 -2.38
CA ASP A 62 -12.80 3.75 -2.01
C ASP A 62 -11.82 2.71 -1.48
N VAL A 63 -12.17 2.00 -0.41
CA VAL A 63 -11.31 0.99 0.21
C VAL A 63 -11.98 -0.38 0.15
N VAL A 64 -11.24 -1.39 -0.31
CA VAL A 64 -11.71 -2.78 -0.34
C VAL A 64 -10.80 -3.64 0.53
N LEU A 65 -11.40 -4.20 1.60
CA LEU A 65 -10.79 -5.26 2.38
C LEU A 65 -11.05 -6.59 1.67
N LEU A 66 -9.98 -7.33 1.38
CA LEU A 66 -10.08 -8.53 0.53
C LEU A 66 -10.32 -9.79 1.35
N THR A 67 -9.61 -10.01 2.46
CA THR A 67 -9.73 -11.22 3.28
C THR A 67 -10.44 -10.93 4.61
N ASP A 68 -10.88 -11.99 5.27
CA ASP A 68 -11.52 -11.91 6.58
C ASP A 68 -10.53 -11.88 7.76
N GLY A 69 -9.24 -12.12 7.49
CA GLY A 69 -8.14 -12.03 8.46
C GLY A 69 -8.22 -13.03 9.63
N ARG A 70 -8.94 -14.17 9.46
CA ARG A 70 -9.22 -15.17 10.50
C ARG A 70 -7.99 -15.78 11.17
N TYR A 71 -6.85 -15.74 10.51
CA TYR A 71 -5.60 -16.31 11.04
C TYR A 71 -4.64 -15.25 11.60
N GLY A 72 -5.10 -14.02 11.80
CA GLY A 72 -4.27 -12.93 12.31
C GLY A 72 -3.71 -13.13 13.72
N ASN A 73 -4.30 -14.03 14.53
CA ASN A 73 -3.78 -14.41 15.84
C ASN A 73 -4.17 -15.85 16.17
N SER A 74 -3.20 -16.74 16.25
CA SER A 74 -3.42 -18.18 16.51
C SER A 74 -3.94 -18.50 17.93
N ALA A 75 -3.94 -17.54 18.84
CA ALA A 75 -4.48 -17.71 20.20
C ALA A 75 -5.98 -17.38 20.31
N VAL A 76 -6.61 -17.03 19.19
CA VAL A 76 -8.04 -16.66 19.13
C VAL A 76 -8.73 -17.56 18.11
N GLU A 77 -9.94 -18.00 18.40
CA GLU A 77 -10.74 -18.80 17.46
C GLU A 77 -11.03 -17.98 16.17
N PRO A 78 -10.97 -18.63 14.98
CA PRO A 78 -11.09 -17.93 13.69
C PRO A 78 -12.33 -17.05 13.57
N GLU A 79 -13.49 -17.54 14.00
CA GLU A 79 -14.76 -16.81 13.94
C GLU A 79 -14.74 -15.54 14.81
N GLN A 80 -14.13 -15.63 15.98
CA GLN A 80 -13.96 -14.47 16.86
C GLN A 80 -12.97 -13.47 16.25
N MET A 81 -11.91 -13.97 15.61
CA MET A 81 -10.91 -13.11 14.96
C MET A 81 -11.51 -12.32 13.80
N ILE A 82 -12.36 -12.95 12.97
CA ILE A 82 -13.10 -12.28 11.88
C ILE A 82 -13.87 -11.08 12.44
N GLU A 83 -14.68 -11.28 13.47
CA GLU A 83 -15.51 -10.21 14.05
C GLU A 83 -14.66 -9.11 14.69
N MET A 84 -13.56 -9.46 15.35
CA MET A 84 -12.64 -8.48 15.95
C MET A 84 -12.00 -7.61 14.86
N ARG A 85 -11.41 -8.23 13.84
CA ARG A 85 -10.72 -7.50 12.76
C ARG A 85 -11.67 -6.66 11.94
N LYS A 86 -12.86 -7.17 11.66
CA LYS A 86 -13.92 -6.40 10.98
C LYS A 86 -14.26 -5.13 11.76
N LYS A 87 -14.51 -5.24 13.07
CA LYS A 87 -14.83 -4.11 13.92
C LYS A 87 -13.70 -3.09 14.03
N GLU A 88 -12.47 -3.55 14.13
CA GLU A 88 -11.28 -2.70 14.13
C GLU A 88 -11.17 -1.93 12.80
N PHE A 89 -11.31 -2.62 11.69
CA PHE A 89 -11.27 -2.02 10.35
C PHE A 89 -12.38 -0.99 10.15
N GLU A 90 -13.64 -1.30 10.49
CA GLU A 90 -14.77 -0.36 10.42
C GLU A 90 -14.50 0.90 11.26
N THR A 91 -13.93 0.73 12.46
CA THR A 91 -13.57 1.83 13.35
C THR A 91 -12.51 2.74 12.72
N VAL A 92 -11.49 2.15 12.09
CA VAL A 92 -10.41 2.90 11.43
C VAL A 92 -10.92 3.59 10.17
N MET A 93 -11.72 2.90 9.34
CA MET A 93 -12.28 3.49 8.12
C MET A 93 -13.16 4.72 8.41
N ALA A 94 -13.90 4.72 9.51
CA ALA A 94 -14.68 5.89 9.93
C ALA A 94 -13.81 7.13 10.22
N CYS A 95 -12.52 6.94 10.56
CA CYS A 95 -11.58 8.04 10.80
C CYS A 95 -10.98 8.63 9.53
N TYR A 96 -10.92 7.85 8.44
CA TYR A 96 -10.32 8.30 7.17
C TYR A 96 -11.25 9.12 6.27
N ALA A 97 -12.52 9.23 6.62
CA ALA A 97 -13.54 9.89 5.79
C ALA A 97 -13.53 9.38 4.33
N VAL A 98 -13.31 8.08 4.13
CA VAL A 98 -13.30 7.46 2.79
C VAL A 98 -14.69 7.47 2.17
N ARG A 99 -14.77 7.49 0.84
CA ARG A 99 -16.04 7.54 0.09
C ARG A 99 -16.89 6.29 0.31
N ASN A 100 -16.29 5.12 0.10
CA ASN A 100 -16.95 3.82 0.25
C ASN A 100 -16.00 2.80 0.85
N VAL A 101 -16.60 1.84 1.56
CA VAL A 101 -15.90 0.67 2.10
C VAL A 101 -16.61 -0.58 1.63
N ARG A 102 -15.85 -1.56 1.14
CA ARG A 102 -16.35 -2.88 0.77
C ARG A 102 -15.47 -3.97 1.37
N MET A 103 -16.08 -5.06 1.79
CA MET A 103 -15.39 -6.26 2.27
C MET A 103 -15.76 -7.44 1.37
N LEU A 104 -14.77 -8.17 0.85
CA LEU A 104 -14.99 -9.37 0.05
C LEU A 104 -15.13 -10.62 0.92
N ASN A 105 -14.60 -10.58 2.16
CA ASN A 105 -14.62 -11.69 3.11
C ASN A 105 -14.06 -13.00 2.56
N VAL A 106 -13.03 -12.93 1.72
CA VAL A 106 -12.29 -14.11 1.27
C VAL A 106 -11.55 -14.70 2.46
N GLU A 107 -11.48 -16.03 2.54
CA GLU A 107 -10.71 -16.69 3.59
C GLU A 107 -9.24 -16.26 3.55
N ASP A 108 -8.72 -15.80 4.70
CA ASP A 108 -7.33 -15.40 4.87
C ASP A 108 -6.37 -16.52 4.43
N GLY A 109 -5.33 -16.15 3.70
CA GLY A 109 -4.38 -17.08 3.14
C GLY A 109 -4.82 -17.82 1.86
N ARG A 110 -6.05 -17.59 1.37
CA ARG A 110 -6.63 -18.24 0.19
C ARG A 110 -6.93 -17.28 -0.97
N LEU A 111 -6.51 -16.03 -0.88
CA LEU A 111 -6.88 -15.00 -1.86
C LEU A 111 -6.55 -15.40 -3.30
N ILE A 112 -5.39 -16.05 -3.53
CA ILE A 112 -4.97 -16.45 -4.89
C ILE A 112 -5.94 -17.41 -5.57
N ASP A 113 -6.65 -18.24 -4.80
CA ASP A 113 -7.60 -19.24 -5.28
C ASP A 113 -8.98 -18.62 -5.60
N CYS A 114 -9.25 -17.41 -5.07
CA CYS A 114 -10.57 -16.77 -5.10
C CYS A 114 -10.71 -15.74 -6.23
N PHE A 115 -10.28 -16.11 -7.44
CA PHE A 115 -10.39 -15.20 -8.61
C PHE A 115 -11.82 -14.75 -8.90
N ARG A 116 -12.83 -15.61 -8.67
CA ARG A 116 -14.25 -15.27 -8.94
C ARG A 116 -14.71 -14.11 -8.05
N ASP A 117 -14.35 -14.16 -6.75
CA ASP A 117 -14.70 -13.10 -5.79
C ASP A 117 -13.97 -11.81 -6.14
N PHE A 118 -12.65 -11.89 -6.42
CA PHE A 118 -11.86 -10.75 -6.87
C PHE A 118 -12.40 -10.13 -8.17
N ALA A 119 -12.90 -10.94 -9.11
CA ALA A 119 -13.46 -10.49 -10.36
C ALA A 119 -14.83 -9.79 -10.22
N THR A 120 -15.43 -9.76 -9.02
CA THR A 120 -16.60 -8.91 -8.72
C THR A 120 -16.23 -7.44 -8.56
N LEU A 121 -14.94 -7.13 -8.44
CA LEU A 121 -14.45 -5.75 -8.41
C LEU A 121 -14.50 -5.16 -9.81
N ASP A 122 -14.97 -3.92 -9.89
CA ASP A 122 -14.90 -3.12 -11.12
C ASP A 122 -13.85 -2.03 -10.93
N PHE A 123 -12.90 -1.97 -11.83
CA PHE A 123 -11.83 -0.97 -11.84
C PHE A 123 -12.10 0.20 -12.79
N LYS A 124 -13.25 0.18 -13.45
CA LYS A 124 -13.64 1.25 -14.38
C LYS A 124 -13.92 2.55 -13.63
N GLY A 125 -13.35 3.63 -14.13
CA GLY A 125 -13.56 4.97 -13.55
C GLY A 125 -12.59 5.33 -12.42
N TYR A 126 -11.68 4.44 -12.02
CA TYR A 126 -10.57 4.80 -11.13
C TYR A 126 -9.37 5.30 -11.93
N ASP A 127 -8.75 6.36 -11.43
CA ASP A 127 -7.51 6.92 -11.97
C ASP A 127 -6.28 6.24 -11.35
N TYR A 128 -6.41 5.84 -10.08
CA TYR A 128 -5.35 5.19 -9.30
C TYR A 128 -5.90 3.96 -8.58
N ILE A 129 -5.08 2.89 -8.56
CA ILE A 129 -5.34 1.72 -7.72
C ILE A 129 -4.11 1.51 -6.84
N LEU A 130 -4.29 1.66 -5.53
CA LEU A 130 -3.27 1.37 -4.53
C LEU A 130 -3.36 -0.11 -4.13
N MET A 131 -2.22 -0.79 -4.06
CA MET A 131 -2.15 -2.19 -3.63
C MET A 131 -0.74 -2.52 -3.09
N PRO A 132 -0.58 -3.61 -2.31
CA PRO A 132 0.75 -4.04 -1.87
C PRO A 132 1.69 -4.30 -3.04
N HIS A 133 2.99 -4.08 -2.82
CA HIS A 133 4.00 -4.37 -3.82
C HIS A 133 4.07 -5.88 -4.12
N PRO A 134 4.19 -6.30 -5.41
CA PRO A 134 4.15 -7.72 -5.80
C PRO A 134 5.35 -8.54 -5.32
N MET A 135 6.37 -7.90 -4.76
CA MET A 135 7.53 -8.56 -4.15
C MET A 135 7.43 -8.63 -2.62
N ASP A 136 6.23 -8.47 -2.06
CA ASP A 136 6.00 -8.62 -0.63
C ASP A 136 6.19 -10.08 -0.18
N PHE A 137 6.44 -10.30 1.13
CA PHE A 137 6.63 -11.64 1.68
C PHE A 137 5.32 -12.38 1.95
N HIS A 138 4.20 -11.66 2.11
CA HIS A 138 2.92 -12.30 2.40
C HIS A 138 2.23 -12.78 1.12
N LYS A 139 1.81 -14.05 1.10
CA LYS A 139 1.18 -14.65 -0.08
C LYS A 139 -0.06 -13.92 -0.59
N ASP A 140 -0.92 -13.40 0.30
CA ASP A 140 -2.11 -12.66 -0.11
C ASP A 140 -1.76 -11.27 -0.66
N HIS A 141 -0.68 -10.62 -0.18
CA HIS A 141 -0.21 -9.37 -0.76
C HIS A 141 0.24 -9.57 -2.21
N VAL A 142 1.00 -10.62 -2.47
CA VAL A 142 1.42 -11.01 -3.84
C VAL A 142 0.20 -11.38 -4.68
N ALA A 143 -0.78 -12.08 -4.11
CA ALA A 143 -1.99 -12.52 -4.80
C ALA A 143 -2.79 -11.36 -5.38
N VAL A 144 -2.86 -10.20 -4.70
CA VAL A 144 -3.56 -9.01 -5.22
C VAL A 144 -3.05 -8.63 -6.61
N SER A 145 -1.73 -8.47 -6.74
CA SER A 145 -1.11 -8.12 -8.04
C SER A 145 -1.31 -9.20 -9.10
N CYS A 146 -1.25 -10.48 -8.72
CA CYS A 146 -1.48 -11.61 -9.63
C CYS A 146 -2.92 -11.63 -10.15
N LEU A 147 -3.90 -11.49 -9.26
CA LEU A 147 -5.32 -11.47 -9.59
C LEU A 147 -5.68 -10.23 -10.42
N PHE A 148 -5.15 -9.06 -10.03
CA PHE A 148 -5.32 -7.82 -10.80
C PHE A 148 -4.79 -7.98 -12.24
N LYS A 149 -3.55 -8.44 -12.42
CA LYS A 149 -2.97 -8.68 -13.75
C LYS A 149 -3.78 -9.71 -14.56
N ARG A 150 -4.31 -10.74 -13.91
CA ARG A 150 -5.18 -11.73 -14.55
C ARG A 150 -6.48 -11.10 -15.03
N LEU A 151 -7.12 -10.26 -14.20
CA LEU A 151 -8.37 -9.58 -14.54
C LEU A 151 -8.18 -8.58 -15.67
N CYS A 152 -7.06 -7.84 -15.67
CA CYS A 152 -6.74 -6.87 -16.71
C CYS A 152 -6.56 -7.46 -18.12
N LYS A 153 -6.35 -8.78 -18.27
CA LYS A 153 -6.35 -9.46 -19.58
C LYS A 153 -7.70 -9.39 -20.27
N THR A 154 -8.79 -9.37 -19.52
CA THR A 154 -10.17 -9.33 -20.04
C THR A 154 -10.86 -7.99 -19.81
N ARG A 155 -10.42 -7.23 -18.80
CA ARG A 155 -10.95 -5.91 -18.43
C ARG A 155 -9.76 -4.94 -18.27
N PRO A 156 -9.24 -4.38 -19.38
CA PRO A 156 -8.06 -3.50 -19.33
C PRO A 156 -8.29 -2.29 -18.43
N PHE A 157 -7.34 -2.04 -17.53
CA PHE A 157 -7.28 -0.84 -16.72
C PHE A 157 -6.35 0.18 -17.41
N LYS A 158 -6.72 1.47 -17.39
CA LYS A 158 -5.99 2.54 -18.09
C LYS A 158 -5.47 3.63 -17.14
N GLY A 159 -5.43 3.36 -15.86
CA GLY A 159 -4.97 4.30 -14.83
C GLY A 159 -3.53 4.03 -14.38
N HIS A 160 -3.26 4.41 -13.14
CA HIS A 160 -1.98 4.21 -12.48
C HIS A 160 -2.13 3.17 -11.38
N ILE A 161 -1.21 2.19 -11.36
CA ILE A 161 -1.04 1.33 -10.20
C ILE A 161 -0.05 2.03 -9.26
N VAL A 162 -0.38 2.07 -7.99
CA VAL A 162 0.43 2.65 -6.93
C VAL A 162 0.72 1.56 -5.91
N TYR A 163 1.92 1.01 -5.95
CA TYR A 163 2.36 0.00 -5.01
C TYR A 163 2.83 0.66 -3.72
N TYR A 164 2.33 0.17 -2.57
CA TYR A 164 2.73 0.61 -1.24
C TYR A 164 3.51 -0.48 -0.48
N GLU A 165 4.22 -0.06 0.56
CA GLU A 165 5.09 -0.92 1.38
C GLU A 165 4.30 -1.48 2.56
N ILE A 166 4.51 -2.77 2.86
CA ILE A 166 4.06 -3.40 4.10
C ILE A 166 5.24 -4.17 4.71
N TRP A 167 5.43 -5.43 4.34
CA TRP A 167 6.50 -6.27 4.90
C TRP A 167 7.78 -6.23 4.07
N ASN A 168 7.70 -5.80 2.84
CA ASN A 168 8.88 -5.59 2.00
C ASN A 168 8.98 -4.13 1.58
N THR A 169 10.17 -3.57 1.71
CA THR A 169 10.44 -2.19 1.34
C THR A 169 10.69 -2.05 -0.15
N LEU A 170 10.26 -0.94 -0.74
CA LEU A 170 10.53 -0.59 -2.12
C LEU A 170 12.03 -0.29 -2.32
N ALA A 171 12.68 -1.05 -3.19
CA ALA A 171 14.08 -0.79 -3.51
C ALA A 171 14.28 0.53 -4.29
N LYS A 172 13.29 0.91 -5.10
CA LYS A 172 13.34 2.11 -5.95
C LYS A 172 11.98 2.80 -6.00
N PRO A 173 11.55 3.46 -4.92
CA PRO A 173 10.31 4.23 -4.95
C PRO A 173 10.41 5.33 -6.00
N THR A 174 9.31 5.57 -6.71
CA THR A 174 9.21 6.59 -7.76
C THR A 174 8.52 7.85 -7.27
N HIS A 175 7.67 7.72 -6.26
CA HIS A 175 6.90 8.81 -5.66
C HIS A 175 6.88 8.70 -4.14
N TYR A 176 6.57 9.81 -3.49
CA TYR A 176 6.38 9.88 -2.04
C TYR A 176 5.25 10.82 -1.66
N VAL A 177 4.72 10.65 -0.47
CA VAL A 177 3.80 11.57 0.18
C VAL A 177 4.41 12.00 1.51
N ASP A 178 4.61 13.31 1.70
CA ASP A 178 4.96 13.87 3.01
C ASP A 178 3.76 13.70 3.96
N ILE A 179 3.98 12.99 5.06
CA ILE A 179 2.97 12.69 6.06
C ILE A 179 3.30 13.29 7.43
N SER A 180 4.27 14.21 7.48
CA SER A 180 4.77 14.79 8.73
C SER A 180 3.67 15.44 9.56
N ASP A 181 2.72 16.10 8.90
CA ASP A 181 1.57 16.79 9.52
C ASP A 181 0.48 15.85 10.05
N VAL A 182 0.43 14.61 9.57
CA VAL A 182 -0.60 13.60 9.92
C VAL A 182 -0.05 12.37 10.65
N VAL A 183 1.26 12.33 10.92
CA VAL A 183 1.94 11.16 11.50
C VAL A 183 1.39 10.76 12.88
N THR A 184 1.02 11.72 13.71
CA THR A 184 0.43 11.46 15.02
C THR A 184 -0.90 10.71 14.89
N GLU A 185 -1.71 11.11 13.93
CA GLU A 185 -2.98 10.45 13.67
C GLU A 185 -2.77 9.07 13.04
N LYS A 186 -1.86 8.92 12.08
CA LYS A 186 -1.48 7.59 11.55
C LYS A 186 -1.06 6.64 12.68
N ARG A 187 -0.23 7.10 13.63
CA ARG A 187 0.15 6.32 14.82
C ARG A 187 -1.06 5.86 15.62
N ARG A 188 -1.99 6.79 15.87
CA ARG A 188 -3.22 6.48 16.62
C ARG A 188 -4.04 5.40 15.91
N LEU A 189 -4.18 5.51 14.58
CA LEU A 189 -4.98 4.57 13.79
C LEU A 189 -4.35 3.17 13.73
N ILE A 190 -3.04 3.04 13.56
CA ILE A 190 -2.35 1.74 13.65
C ILE A 190 -2.65 1.08 15.00
N ASN A 191 -2.65 1.85 16.09
CA ASN A 191 -2.88 1.34 17.43
C ASN A 191 -4.36 0.96 17.71
N LEU A 192 -5.30 1.21 16.80
CA LEU A 192 -6.67 0.73 16.89
C LEU A 192 -6.81 -0.74 16.47
N TYR A 193 -5.86 -1.30 15.72
CA TYR A 193 -5.80 -2.72 15.36
C TYR A 193 -5.26 -3.57 16.51
N ARG A 194 -5.93 -3.52 17.66
CA ARG A 194 -5.50 -4.09 18.94
C ARG A 194 -5.27 -5.59 18.88
N SER A 195 -6.02 -6.31 18.04
CA SER A 195 -5.87 -7.75 17.84
C SER A 195 -4.50 -8.11 17.26
N GLN A 196 -3.86 -7.17 16.52
CA GLN A 196 -2.60 -7.39 15.81
C GLN A 196 -1.36 -6.86 16.55
N ILE A 197 -1.53 -5.82 17.38
CA ILE A 197 -0.40 -5.13 18.03
C ILE A 197 -0.07 -5.67 19.43
N LYS A 198 -0.76 -6.69 19.91
CA LYS A 198 -0.64 -7.19 21.30
C LYS A 198 0.81 -7.50 21.71
N ASN A 199 1.61 -8.02 20.80
CA ASN A 199 2.99 -8.46 21.07
C ASN A 199 4.05 -7.67 20.29
N ILE A 200 3.63 -6.77 19.41
CA ILE A 200 4.53 -6.02 18.52
C ILE A 200 4.05 -4.57 18.41
N ASP A 201 4.93 -3.63 18.70
CA ASP A 201 4.67 -2.21 18.44
C ASP A 201 4.85 -1.92 16.93
N TYR A 202 3.80 -2.20 16.16
CA TYR A 202 3.80 -1.89 14.73
C TYR A 202 3.93 -0.39 14.46
N ALA A 203 3.25 0.44 15.24
CA ALA A 203 3.27 1.88 15.04
C ALA A 203 4.69 2.45 15.08
N SER A 204 5.46 2.08 16.09
CA SER A 204 6.85 2.54 16.22
C SER A 204 7.72 2.07 15.04
N ARG A 205 7.56 0.82 14.60
CA ARG A 205 8.36 0.23 13.53
C ARG A 205 8.03 0.80 12.18
N ILE A 206 6.74 0.91 11.85
CA ILE A 206 6.27 1.47 10.57
C ILE A 206 6.62 2.95 10.48
N LEU A 207 6.39 3.71 11.55
CA LEU A 207 6.79 5.12 11.56
C LEU A 207 8.31 5.32 11.56
N GLY A 208 9.07 4.35 12.08
CA GLY A 208 10.53 4.30 11.92
C GLY A 208 10.96 4.22 10.46
N LEU A 209 10.27 3.39 9.65
CA LEU A 209 10.48 3.34 8.20
C LEU A 209 10.09 4.67 7.54
N ASN A 210 8.90 5.21 7.85
CA ASN A 210 8.46 6.48 7.28
C ASN A 210 9.41 7.64 7.62
N HIS A 211 9.98 7.65 8.82
CA HIS A 211 10.99 8.64 9.23
C HIS A 211 12.31 8.46 8.46
N TYR A 212 12.79 7.22 8.32
CA TYR A 212 13.97 6.91 7.51
C TYR A 212 13.80 7.34 6.04
N ARG A 213 12.61 7.11 5.48
CA ARG A 213 12.28 7.53 4.10
C ARG A 213 12.38 9.05 3.93
N GLY A 214 11.90 9.83 4.90
CA GLY A 214 11.93 11.28 4.90
C GLY A 214 13.31 11.92 4.75
N LEU A 215 14.39 11.21 5.08
CA LEU A 215 15.76 11.69 4.90
C LEU A 215 16.08 12.12 3.47
N ARG A 216 15.50 11.46 2.47
CA ARG A 216 15.80 11.73 1.05
C ARG A 216 15.26 13.06 0.55
N HIS A 217 14.12 13.49 1.11
CA HIS A 217 13.36 14.65 0.63
C HIS A 217 13.29 15.77 1.67
N HIS A 218 14.04 15.64 2.79
CA HIS A 218 14.12 16.61 3.89
C HIS A 218 12.75 16.90 4.53
N VAL A 219 11.92 15.86 4.64
CA VAL A 219 10.68 15.85 5.41
C VAL A 219 10.82 14.94 6.63
N GLU A 220 10.02 15.15 7.67
CA GLU A 220 10.17 14.38 8.90
C GLU A 220 9.68 12.93 8.73
N TYR A 221 8.53 12.75 8.04
CA TYR A 221 7.97 11.44 7.73
C TYR A 221 7.41 11.42 6.32
N GLU A 222 7.65 10.33 5.59
CA GLU A 222 7.03 10.12 4.28
C GLU A 222 6.61 8.66 4.07
N GLU A 223 5.59 8.49 3.25
CA GLU A 223 5.21 7.20 2.66
C GLU A 223 5.74 7.14 1.22
N ASP A 224 6.43 6.05 0.91
CA ASP A 224 7.01 5.81 -0.41
C ASP A 224 6.12 4.91 -1.26
N PHE A 225 6.09 5.20 -2.56
CA PHE A 225 5.27 4.48 -3.53
C PHE A 225 6.06 4.20 -4.82
N GLU A 226 5.74 3.05 -5.46
CA GLU A 226 6.12 2.81 -6.84
C GLU A 226 4.89 3.00 -7.73
N VAL A 227 4.91 4.03 -8.57
CA VAL A 227 3.81 4.33 -9.50
C VAL A 227 4.14 3.79 -10.88
N VAL A 228 3.25 2.94 -11.39
CA VAL A 228 3.33 2.34 -12.73
C VAL A 228 2.11 2.77 -13.53
N LYS A 229 2.35 3.34 -14.70
CA LYS A 229 1.28 3.63 -15.67
C LYS A 229 1.07 2.40 -16.56
N ILE A 230 -0.17 1.98 -16.70
CA ILE A 230 -0.57 0.89 -17.59
C ILE A 230 -1.15 1.47 -18.90
#